data_d51605fecb6db8c9f85633b49e110960
#
_entry.id   d51605fecb6db8c9f85633b49e110960
#
_cell.length_a   1.000
_cell.length_b   1.000
_cell.length_c   1.000
_cell.angle_alpha   90.00
_cell.angle_beta   90.00
_cell.angle_gamma   90.00
#
_symmetry.space_group_name_H-M   'P 1'
#
loop_
_entity.id
_entity.type
_entity.pdbx_description
1 polymer ?
#
loop_
_entity_poly.entity_id
_entity_poly.type
_entity_poly.pdbx_seq_one_letter_code
_entity_poly.pdbx_strand_id
1 'polypeptide(L)'
;MSLKILLTGSSGFLGLKLTEILSKSSNQVTGIDIKEPIKKYDNINYIKISINDYIRENKEDLNTYDLIIHTASVLPFKGKKDELYETNVDTSLNLIKEVSKLKDTFFIYVSSSGVYGKPLEIPVRTSTTFNPLDFYAETKITTEKNIENYLNINNYAIIRPRTIMGMNRKGIFQIFFTLIKYNIPIPLPNKGKQIIQFVDVADLAKLILYIGKNRIQGKWPAGASNPRPLREHLDMLGLKLDKRVLKFNINPTIFKIIGNIFISLKITSFTKWHFGAFPYDFYFDSEWKPKDFQYEFSNEETFLNSALTFFSKQ
;
A
#
# COMPACT_ATOMS: atom_id res chain seq x y z
N MET A 1 -23.32 -14.96 -3.39
CA MET A 1 -22.59 -16.13 -3.91
C MET A 1 -21.22 -16.19 -3.25
N SER A 2 -20.72 -17.38 -2.94
CA SER A 2 -19.35 -17.61 -2.48
C SER A 2 -18.39 -17.49 -3.66
N LEU A 3 -17.32 -16.74 -3.51
CA LEU A 3 -16.28 -16.60 -4.55
C LEU A 3 -15.09 -17.51 -4.25
N LYS A 4 -14.47 -18.02 -5.30
CA LYS A 4 -13.17 -18.70 -5.23
C LYS A 4 -12.07 -17.67 -5.51
N ILE A 5 -11.21 -17.41 -4.53
CA ILE A 5 -10.26 -16.29 -4.53
C ILE A 5 -8.83 -16.80 -4.44
N LEU A 6 -7.97 -16.36 -5.35
CA LEU A 6 -6.52 -16.49 -5.22
C LEU A 6 -5.94 -15.16 -4.70
N LEU A 7 -5.21 -15.22 -3.58
CA LEU A 7 -4.53 -14.07 -2.98
C LEU A 7 -3.01 -14.29 -3.01
N THR A 8 -2.29 -13.54 -3.82
CA THR A 8 -0.83 -13.56 -3.80
C THR A 8 -0.30 -12.55 -2.79
N GLY A 9 0.80 -12.87 -2.11
CA GLY A 9 1.34 -12.04 -1.04
C GLY A 9 0.53 -12.14 0.25
N SER A 10 -0.08 -13.30 0.50
CA SER A 10 -0.98 -13.56 1.63
C SER A 10 -0.34 -13.38 3.01
N SER A 11 0.98 -13.53 3.11
CA SER A 11 1.77 -13.32 4.34
C SER A 11 2.30 -11.89 4.49
N GLY A 12 2.03 -11.01 3.52
CA GLY A 12 2.36 -9.60 3.56
C GLY A 12 1.45 -8.79 4.50
N PHE A 13 1.79 -7.53 4.74
CA PHE A 13 1.02 -6.66 5.65
C PHE A 13 -0.46 -6.51 5.25
N LEU A 14 -0.73 -6.26 3.97
CA LEU A 14 -2.09 -6.18 3.44
C LEU A 14 -2.72 -7.57 3.28
N GLY A 15 -1.93 -8.56 2.84
CA GLY A 15 -2.37 -9.95 2.69
C GLY A 15 -2.92 -10.54 3.99
N LEU A 16 -2.24 -10.34 5.11
CA LEU A 16 -2.70 -10.77 6.44
C LEU A 16 -4.04 -10.11 6.84
N LYS A 17 -4.27 -8.86 6.46
CA LYS A 17 -5.55 -8.21 6.73
C LYS A 17 -6.66 -8.72 5.80
N LEU A 18 -6.35 -8.97 4.54
CA LEU A 18 -7.29 -9.59 3.60
C LEU A 18 -7.68 -11.00 4.07
N THR A 19 -6.72 -11.84 4.48
CA THR A 19 -7.02 -13.18 4.99
C THR A 19 -7.84 -13.13 6.29
N GLU A 20 -7.57 -12.17 7.18
CA GLU A 20 -8.38 -11.97 8.39
C GLU A 20 -9.85 -11.66 8.08
N ILE A 21 -10.10 -10.79 7.09
CA ILE A 21 -11.47 -10.45 6.70
C ILE A 21 -12.13 -11.61 5.96
N LEU A 22 -11.41 -12.23 5.03
CA LEU A 22 -11.91 -13.35 4.23
C LEU A 22 -12.20 -14.60 5.07
N SER A 23 -11.46 -14.81 6.18
CA SER A 23 -11.72 -15.93 7.08
C SER A 23 -13.08 -15.86 7.78
N LYS A 24 -13.72 -14.69 7.78
CA LYS A 24 -15.07 -14.47 8.35
C LYS A 24 -16.17 -14.58 7.29
N SER A 25 -15.83 -14.97 6.06
CA SER A 25 -16.74 -15.07 4.93
C SER A 25 -16.92 -16.53 4.47
N SER A 26 -17.90 -16.78 3.63
CA SER A 26 -18.13 -18.07 2.99
C SER A 26 -17.28 -18.32 1.73
N ASN A 27 -16.33 -17.43 1.42
CA ASN A 27 -15.49 -17.55 0.23
C ASN A 27 -14.46 -18.68 0.39
N GLN A 28 -14.12 -19.32 -0.74
CA GLN A 28 -13.02 -20.27 -0.82
C GLN A 28 -11.74 -19.51 -1.17
N VAL A 29 -10.76 -19.51 -0.28
CA VAL A 29 -9.57 -18.66 -0.44
C VAL A 29 -8.30 -19.50 -0.44
N THR A 30 -7.51 -19.34 -1.49
CA THR A 30 -6.13 -19.82 -1.56
C THR A 30 -5.18 -18.65 -1.44
N GLY A 31 -4.39 -18.64 -0.37
CA GLY A 31 -3.35 -17.63 -0.13
C GLY A 31 -1.96 -18.18 -0.47
N ILE A 32 -1.26 -17.56 -1.42
CA ILE A 32 0.10 -17.96 -1.76
C ILE A 32 1.12 -16.89 -1.37
N ASP A 33 2.26 -17.33 -0.85
CA ASP A 33 3.40 -16.47 -0.50
C ASP A 33 4.67 -17.33 -0.40
N ILE A 34 5.83 -16.72 -0.58
CA ILE A 34 7.13 -17.37 -0.33
C ILE A 34 7.43 -17.56 1.17
N LYS A 35 6.65 -16.92 2.03
CA LYS A 35 6.76 -16.98 3.49
C LYS A 35 5.50 -17.54 4.10
N GLU A 36 5.66 -18.26 5.20
CA GLU A 36 4.54 -18.63 6.05
C GLU A 36 3.89 -17.39 6.67
N PRO A 37 2.55 -17.35 6.77
CA PRO A 37 1.87 -16.27 7.48
C PRO A 37 2.09 -16.38 8.99
N ILE A 38 2.21 -15.23 9.67
CA ILE A 38 2.35 -15.17 11.13
C ILE A 38 1.07 -15.58 11.88
N LYS A 39 -0.05 -15.62 11.18
CA LYS A 39 -1.34 -16.07 11.68
C LYS A 39 -2.06 -16.82 10.57
N LYS A 40 -2.56 -18.01 10.86
CA LYS A 40 -3.37 -18.84 9.95
C LYS A 40 -4.83 -18.89 10.42
N TYR A 41 -5.72 -19.10 9.47
CA TYR A 41 -7.16 -19.31 9.68
C TYR A 41 -7.55 -20.62 9.01
N ASP A 42 -8.29 -21.46 9.68
CA ASP A 42 -8.56 -22.86 9.26
C ASP A 42 -9.31 -22.96 7.91
N ASN A 43 -10.11 -21.96 7.59
CA ASN A 43 -10.86 -21.91 6.33
C ASN A 43 -10.12 -21.20 5.18
N ILE A 44 -8.84 -20.91 5.35
CA ILE A 44 -7.96 -20.37 4.30
C ILE A 44 -6.92 -21.44 3.94
N ASN A 45 -6.85 -21.78 2.65
CA ASN A 45 -5.81 -22.68 2.15
C ASN A 45 -4.51 -21.88 1.92
N TYR A 46 -3.49 -22.09 2.76
CA TYR A 46 -2.19 -21.43 2.62
C TYR A 46 -1.18 -22.34 1.94
N ILE A 47 -0.58 -21.85 0.86
CA ILE A 47 0.47 -22.56 0.12
C ILE A 47 1.73 -21.70 0.12
N LYS A 48 2.81 -22.24 0.71
CA LYS A 48 4.12 -21.59 0.69
C LYS A 48 4.82 -21.90 -0.62
N ILE A 49 4.67 -20.99 -1.60
CA ILE A 49 5.15 -21.18 -2.96
C ILE A 49 5.44 -19.82 -3.62
N SER A 50 6.34 -19.77 -4.58
CA SER A 50 6.48 -18.60 -5.44
C SER A 50 5.35 -18.52 -6.46
N ILE A 51 5.04 -17.34 -6.98
CA ILE A 51 4.01 -17.16 -8.01
C ILE A 51 4.36 -17.96 -9.28
N ASN A 52 5.64 -17.92 -9.70
CA ASN A 52 6.08 -18.65 -10.89
C ASN A 52 5.95 -20.18 -10.74
N ASP A 53 6.29 -20.71 -9.57
CA ASP A 53 6.12 -22.14 -9.29
C ASP A 53 4.64 -22.50 -9.20
N TYR A 54 3.83 -21.66 -8.55
CA TYR A 54 2.39 -21.87 -8.48
C TYR A 54 1.75 -21.93 -9.87
N ILE A 55 2.11 -21.00 -10.76
CA ILE A 55 1.65 -21.01 -12.15
C ILE A 55 2.06 -22.30 -12.86
N ARG A 56 3.31 -22.73 -12.68
CA ARG A 56 3.83 -23.96 -13.33
C ARG A 56 3.08 -25.20 -12.87
N GLU A 57 2.80 -25.32 -11.57
CA GLU A 57 2.24 -26.52 -10.95
C GLU A 57 0.70 -26.54 -10.97
N ASN A 58 0.03 -25.37 -11.02
CA ASN A 58 -1.42 -25.24 -10.87
C ASN A 58 -2.05 -24.40 -11.99
N LYS A 59 -1.49 -24.44 -13.19
CA LYS A 59 -1.95 -23.61 -14.32
C LYS A 59 -3.41 -23.81 -14.66
N GLU A 60 -3.89 -25.05 -14.63
CA GLU A 60 -5.28 -25.41 -14.94
C GLU A 60 -6.24 -24.91 -13.86
N ASP A 61 -5.78 -24.80 -12.62
CA ASP A 61 -6.61 -24.31 -11.51
C ASP A 61 -6.87 -22.80 -11.58
N LEU A 62 -6.03 -22.03 -12.31
CA LEU A 62 -6.22 -20.59 -12.43
C LEU A 62 -7.59 -20.21 -13.01
N ASN A 63 -8.13 -21.01 -13.93
CA ASN A 63 -9.43 -20.76 -14.54
C ASN A 63 -10.62 -21.02 -13.59
N THR A 64 -10.37 -21.62 -12.43
CA THR A 64 -11.41 -21.89 -11.43
C THR A 64 -11.60 -20.72 -10.44
N TYR A 65 -10.71 -19.71 -10.44
CA TYR A 65 -10.84 -18.56 -9.57
C TYR A 65 -11.73 -17.47 -10.18
N ASP A 66 -12.71 -17.01 -9.41
CA ASP A 66 -13.56 -15.87 -9.76
C ASP A 66 -12.80 -14.55 -9.63
N LEU A 67 -11.87 -14.51 -8.66
CA LEU A 67 -11.12 -13.31 -8.30
C LEU A 67 -9.66 -13.64 -7.99
N ILE A 68 -8.74 -12.92 -8.62
CA ILE A 68 -7.31 -12.97 -8.29
C ILE A 68 -6.90 -11.61 -7.73
N ILE A 69 -6.41 -11.58 -6.48
CA ILE A 69 -5.91 -10.38 -5.81
C ILE A 69 -4.39 -10.46 -5.72
N HIS A 70 -3.71 -9.59 -6.48
CA HIS A 70 -2.25 -9.57 -6.55
C HIS A 70 -1.69 -8.48 -5.65
N THR A 71 -1.22 -8.87 -4.45
CA THR A 71 -0.58 -7.96 -3.48
C THR A 71 0.91 -8.25 -3.28
N ALA A 72 1.41 -9.35 -3.83
CA ALA A 72 2.82 -9.72 -3.72
C ALA A 72 3.71 -8.63 -4.33
N SER A 73 4.70 -8.18 -3.57
CA SER A 73 5.65 -7.16 -4.00
C SER A 73 6.85 -7.08 -3.05
N VAL A 74 8.03 -6.88 -3.59
CA VAL A 74 9.22 -6.49 -2.84
C VAL A 74 9.22 -4.98 -2.65
N LEU A 75 9.42 -4.52 -1.40
CA LEU A 75 9.45 -3.10 -1.07
C LEU A 75 10.87 -2.53 -1.26
N PRO A 76 11.03 -1.22 -1.56
CA PRO A 76 12.29 -0.62 -1.98
C PRO A 76 13.42 -0.69 -0.94
N PHE A 77 13.08 -0.91 0.33
CA PHE A 77 14.04 -1.04 1.43
C PHE A 77 14.39 -2.49 1.78
N LYS A 78 13.87 -3.47 1.03
CA LYS A 78 14.07 -4.90 1.31
C LYS A 78 14.86 -5.65 0.25
N GLY A 79 14.94 -5.14 -0.99
CA GLY A 79 15.55 -5.85 -2.09
C GLY A 79 16.54 -5.01 -2.90
N LYS A 80 17.43 -5.70 -3.62
CA LYS A 80 18.25 -5.09 -4.65
C LYS A 80 17.40 -4.74 -5.88
N LYS A 81 17.91 -3.90 -6.78
CA LYS A 81 17.17 -3.49 -7.99
C LYS A 81 16.69 -4.67 -8.82
N ASP A 82 17.56 -5.66 -9.01
CA ASP A 82 17.26 -6.85 -9.83
C ASP A 82 16.13 -7.68 -9.17
N GLU A 83 16.19 -7.89 -7.86
CA GLU A 83 15.13 -8.58 -7.09
C GLU A 83 13.79 -7.82 -7.13
N LEU A 84 13.84 -6.48 -7.06
CA LEU A 84 12.65 -5.65 -7.21
C LEU A 84 12.04 -5.82 -8.61
N TYR A 85 12.87 -5.81 -9.65
CA TYR A 85 12.39 -5.94 -11.02
C TYR A 85 11.83 -7.34 -11.28
N GLU A 86 12.59 -8.36 -10.95
CA GLU A 86 12.19 -9.76 -11.10
C GLU A 86 10.84 -10.06 -10.42
N THR A 87 10.71 -9.63 -9.15
CA THR A 87 9.47 -9.91 -8.40
C THR A 87 8.31 -9.01 -8.82
N ASN A 88 8.54 -7.70 -8.92
CA ASN A 88 7.46 -6.74 -9.13
C ASN A 88 7.04 -6.64 -10.60
N VAL A 89 7.93 -6.94 -11.54
CA VAL A 89 7.66 -6.83 -12.99
C VAL A 89 7.56 -8.21 -13.63
N ASP A 90 8.64 -9.00 -13.64
CA ASP A 90 8.69 -10.24 -14.44
C ASP A 90 7.73 -11.29 -13.90
N THR A 91 7.75 -11.53 -12.58
CA THR A 91 6.82 -12.46 -11.93
C THR A 91 5.36 -11.99 -12.07
N SER A 92 5.11 -10.69 -11.93
CA SER A 92 3.78 -10.12 -12.14
C SER A 92 3.33 -10.26 -13.60
N LEU A 93 4.22 -10.05 -14.58
CA LEU A 93 3.94 -10.20 -15.99
C LEU A 93 3.59 -11.67 -16.34
N ASN A 94 4.29 -12.63 -15.75
CA ASN A 94 3.96 -14.05 -15.94
C ASN A 94 2.55 -14.35 -15.45
N LEU A 95 2.16 -13.87 -14.28
CA LEU A 95 0.79 -14.00 -13.77
C LEU A 95 -0.23 -13.30 -14.69
N ILE A 96 0.05 -12.06 -15.12
CA ILE A 96 -0.82 -11.30 -16.02
C ILE A 96 -1.04 -12.03 -17.35
N LYS A 97 0.00 -12.62 -17.93
CA LYS A 97 -0.11 -13.43 -19.16
C LYS A 97 -0.99 -14.66 -19.00
N GLU A 98 -0.96 -15.34 -17.86
CA GLU A 98 -1.86 -16.46 -17.63
C GLU A 98 -3.29 -15.96 -17.39
N VAL A 99 -3.47 -14.90 -16.60
CA VAL A 99 -4.78 -14.27 -16.36
C VAL A 99 -5.42 -13.79 -17.67
N SER A 100 -4.64 -13.29 -18.63
CA SER A 100 -5.17 -12.83 -19.93
C SER A 100 -5.85 -13.90 -20.76
N LYS A 101 -5.61 -15.17 -20.44
CA LYS A 101 -6.24 -16.34 -21.10
C LYS A 101 -7.58 -16.71 -20.46
N LEU A 102 -7.89 -16.16 -19.29
CA LEU A 102 -9.07 -16.45 -18.50
C LEU A 102 -10.22 -15.52 -18.89
N LYS A 103 -11.42 -16.06 -19.09
CA LYS A 103 -12.58 -15.28 -19.56
C LYS A 103 -13.36 -14.63 -18.42
N ASP A 104 -13.52 -15.37 -17.32
CA ASP A 104 -14.46 -15.04 -16.26
C ASP A 104 -13.79 -14.62 -14.94
N THR A 105 -12.47 -14.56 -14.90
CA THR A 105 -11.69 -14.16 -13.73
C THR A 105 -11.52 -12.64 -13.69
N PHE A 106 -11.83 -12.03 -12.53
CA PHE A 106 -11.53 -10.62 -12.29
C PHE A 106 -10.18 -10.47 -11.60
N PHE A 107 -9.34 -9.55 -12.09
CA PHE A 107 -7.99 -9.37 -11.58
C PHE A 107 -7.85 -8.03 -10.84
N ILE A 108 -7.35 -8.05 -9.61
CA ILE A 108 -7.02 -6.83 -8.85
C ILE A 108 -5.53 -6.76 -8.61
N TYR A 109 -4.93 -5.67 -9.05
CA TYR A 109 -3.53 -5.35 -8.77
C TYR A 109 -3.41 -4.24 -7.75
N VAL A 110 -2.62 -4.47 -6.70
CA VAL A 110 -2.28 -3.45 -5.71
C VAL A 110 -0.99 -2.76 -6.12
N SER A 111 -1.14 -1.58 -6.70
CA SER A 111 -0.07 -0.68 -7.08
C SER A 111 0.37 0.21 -5.90
N SER A 112 0.71 1.44 -6.13
CA SER A 112 1.14 2.42 -5.12
C SER A 112 0.89 3.84 -5.58
N SER A 113 0.57 4.75 -4.67
CA SER A 113 0.61 6.19 -4.95
C SER A 113 2.02 6.71 -5.25
N GLY A 114 3.06 5.91 -4.96
CA GLY A 114 4.44 6.23 -5.31
C GLY A 114 4.67 6.49 -6.80
N VAL A 115 3.80 5.98 -7.68
CA VAL A 115 3.84 6.23 -9.14
C VAL A 115 3.75 7.71 -9.49
N TYR A 116 3.13 8.53 -8.65
CA TYR A 116 3.03 9.97 -8.82
C TYR A 116 4.22 10.74 -8.21
N GLY A 117 5.04 10.08 -7.38
CA GLY A 117 6.25 10.64 -6.75
C GLY A 117 6.00 11.98 -6.05
N LYS A 118 6.56 13.06 -6.57
CA LYS A 118 6.17 14.43 -6.24
C LYS A 118 5.05 14.83 -7.20
N PRO A 119 3.78 14.91 -6.76
CA PRO A 119 2.66 15.20 -7.65
C PRO A 119 2.82 16.53 -8.37
N LEU A 120 2.40 16.55 -9.64
CA LEU A 120 2.42 17.75 -10.46
C LEU A 120 1.14 18.58 -10.29
N GLU A 121 0.09 17.98 -9.74
CA GLU A 121 -1.18 18.64 -9.40
C GLU A 121 -1.77 18.09 -8.10
N ILE A 122 -2.57 18.89 -7.40
CA ILE A 122 -3.24 18.56 -6.14
C ILE A 122 -4.70 19.05 -6.22
N PRO A 123 -5.69 18.25 -5.85
CA PRO A 123 -5.61 16.83 -5.49
C PRO A 123 -5.14 15.93 -6.63
N VAL A 124 -4.42 14.85 -6.29
CA VAL A 124 -3.96 13.87 -7.28
C VAL A 124 -5.16 13.09 -7.82
N ARG A 125 -5.22 12.95 -9.15
CA ARG A 125 -6.25 12.21 -9.88
C ARG A 125 -5.65 10.98 -10.57
N THR A 126 -6.49 10.09 -11.07
CA THR A 126 -6.05 8.93 -11.85
C THR A 126 -5.38 9.34 -13.16
N SER A 127 -5.75 10.50 -13.71
CA SER A 127 -5.18 11.11 -14.91
C SER A 127 -3.89 11.89 -14.66
N THR A 128 -3.54 12.18 -13.39
CA THR A 128 -2.30 12.89 -13.05
C THR A 128 -1.09 12.15 -13.62
N THR A 129 -0.20 12.88 -14.28
CA THR A 129 1.00 12.34 -14.90
C THR A 129 1.90 11.65 -13.87
N PHE A 130 2.41 10.48 -14.20
CA PHE A 130 3.39 9.77 -13.37
C PHE A 130 4.70 10.56 -13.27
N ASN A 131 5.23 10.64 -12.07
CA ASN A 131 6.49 11.33 -11.77
C ASN A 131 7.30 10.55 -10.69
N PRO A 132 7.71 9.30 -10.99
CA PRO A 132 8.33 8.42 -10.00
C PRO A 132 9.66 9.01 -9.49
N LEU A 133 9.93 8.83 -8.19
CA LEU A 133 11.16 9.28 -7.53
C LEU A 133 12.12 8.12 -7.19
N ASP A 134 11.68 6.89 -7.32
CA ASP A 134 12.49 5.71 -7.06
C ASP A 134 12.12 4.55 -7.99
N PHE A 135 13.04 3.58 -8.03
CA PHE A 135 12.92 2.41 -8.87
C PHE A 135 11.70 1.52 -8.53
N TYR A 136 11.28 1.50 -7.28
CA TYR A 136 10.06 0.79 -6.88
C TYR A 136 8.82 1.35 -7.59
N ALA A 137 8.68 2.67 -7.61
CA ALA A 137 7.58 3.32 -8.31
C ALA A 137 7.61 3.04 -9.83
N GLU A 138 8.82 2.99 -10.43
CA GLU A 138 9.02 2.60 -11.83
C GLU A 138 8.54 1.17 -12.09
N THR A 139 8.86 0.20 -11.20
CA THR A 139 8.36 -1.18 -11.34
C THR A 139 6.84 -1.25 -11.26
N LYS A 140 6.20 -0.45 -10.40
CA LYS A 140 4.75 -0.39 -10.31
C LYS A 140 4.11 0.16 -11.60
N ILE A 141 4.68 1.23 -12.16
CA ILE A 141 4.24 1.80 -13.46
C ILE A 141 4.36 0.77 -14.58
N THR A 142 5.49 0.05 -14.65
CA THR A 142 5.71 -0.98 -15.67
C THR A 142 4.67 -2.08 -15.57
N THR A 143 4.36 -2.53 -14.36
CA THR A 143 3.35 -3.57 -14.15
C THR A 143 1.93 -3.08 -14.48
N GLU A 144 1.59 -1.82 -14.14
CA GLU A 144 0.30 -1.24 -14.57
C GLU A 144 0.17 -1.21 -16.11
N LYS A 145 1.24 -0.83 -16.82
CA LYS A 145 1.26 -0.87 -18.30
C LYS A 145 1.11 -2.29 -18.84
N ASN A 146 1.74 -3.28 -18.21
CA ASN A 146 1.57 -4.67 -18.60
C ASN A 146 0.12 -5.12 -18.44
N ILE A 147 -0.54 -4.75 -17.34
CA ILE A 147 -1.98 -5.04 -17.14
C ILE A 147 -2.80 -4.44 -18.27
N GLU A 148 -2.60 -3.16 -18.58
CA GLU A 148 -3.34 -2.45 -19.66
C GLU A 148 -3.10 -3.06 -21.04
N ASN A 149 -1.91 -3.61 -21.30
CA ASN A 149 -1.55 -4.21 -22.58
C ASN A 149 -2.09 -5.63 -22.75
N TYR A 150 -2.24 -6.40 -21.68
CA TYR A 150 -2.58 -7.81 -21.75
C TYR A 150 -4.02 -8.12 -21.34
N LEU A 151 -4.64 -7.32 -20.46
CA LEU A 151 -5.97 -7.60 -19.94
C LEU A 151 -7.05 -6.72 -20.58
N ASN A 152 -8.24 -7.28 -20.77
CA ASN A 152 -9.41 -6.49 -21.15
C ASN A 152 -9.77 -5.53 -20.01
N ILE A 153 -10.09 -4.28 -20.34
CA ILE A 153 -10.44 -3.24 -19.37
C ILE A 153 -11.59 -3.65 -18.43
N ASN A 154 -12.48 -4.51 -18.88
CA ASN A 154 -13.63 -4.96 -18.09
C ASN A 154 -13.27 -6.03 -17.04
N ASN A 155 -12.05 -6.58 -17.07
CA ASN A 155 -11.67 -7.72 -16.24
C ASN A 155 -10.63 -7.37 -15.16
N TYR A 156 -10.29 -6.10 -14.95
CA TYR A 156 -9.34 -5.73 -13.92
C TYR A 156 -9.62 -4.43 -13.20
N ALA A 157 -9.04 -4.31 -12.01
CA ALA A 157 -8.89 -3.05 -11.29
C ALA A 157 -7.46 -2.87 -10.78
N ILE A 158 -6.97 -1.63 -10.81
CA ILE A 158 -5.68 -1.22 -10.26
C ILE A 158 -5.95 -0.31 -9.06
N ILE A 159 -5.47 -0.72 -7.88
CA ILE A 159 -5.62 0.07 -6.66
C ILE A 159 -4.31 0.79 -6.37
N ARG A 160 -4.36 2.11 -6.17
CA ARG A 160 -3.19 2.96 -5.85
C ARG A 160 -3.32 3.50 -4.42
N PRO A 161 -2.91 2.74 -3.39
CA PRO A 161 -3.07 3.20 -2.01
C PRO A 161 -2.10 4.34 -1.68
N ARG A 162 -2.58 5.29 -0.86
CA ARG A 162 -1.76 6.24 -0.10
C ARG A 162 -0.98 5.50 0.98
N THR A 163 -0.32 6.24 1.85
CA THR A 163 0.43 5.65 2.96
C THR A 163 -0.47 4.75 3.80
N ILE A 164 -0.26 3.44 3.65
CA ILE A 164 -1.04 2.44 4.38
C ILE A 164 -0.60 2.46 5.85
N MET A 165 -1.55 2.66 6.74
CA MET A 165 -1.36 2.66 8.18
C MET A 165 -2.02 1.42 8.80
N GLY A 166 -1.62 1.09 10.03
CA GLY A 166 -2.18 -0.01 10.79
C GLY A 166 -1.19 -0.61 11.75
N MET A 167 -1.65 -1.54 12.57
CA MET A 167 -0.85 -2.20 13.59
C MET A 167 0.37 -2.92 12.98
N ASN A 168 1.55 -2.72 13.59
CA ASN A 168 2.83 -3.32 13.15
C ASN A 168 3.35 -2.85 11.78
N ARG A 169 2.79 -1.79 11.18
CA ARG A 169 3.31 -1.23 9.94
C ARG A 169 4.67 -0.56 10.20
N LYS A 170 5.74 -1.12 9.62
CA LYS A 170 7.06 -0.49 9.61
C LYS A 170 7.09 0.65 8.57
N GLY A 171 7.68 1.78 8.94
CA GLY A 171 7.81 2.93 8.03
C GLY A 171 8.16 4.23 8.77
N ILE A 172 8.13 5.37 8.05
CA ILE A 172 8.54 6.68 8.57
C ILE A 172 7.72 7.10 9.81
N PHE A 173 6.43 6.78 9.85
CA PHE A 173 5.59 7.17 10.99
C PHE A 173 5.92 6.38 12.26
N GLN A 174 6.37 5.12 12.15
CA GLN A 174 6.85 4.38 13.30
C GLN A 174 8.10 5.03 13.91
N ILE A 175 8.96 5.63 13.08
CA ILE A 175 10.10 6.41 13.57
C ILE A 175 9.59 7.65 14.30
N PHE A 176 8.61 8.38 13.77
CA PHE A 176 8.02 9.52 14.47
C PHE A 176 7.43 9.12 15.83
N PHE A 177 6.71 8.00 15.89
CA PHE A 177 6.18 7.48 17.15
C PHE A 177 7.32 7.12 18.13
N THR A 178 8.41 6.56 17.64
CA THR A 178 9.61 6.28 18.45
C THR A 178 10.26 7.56 18.97
N LEU A 179 10.42 8.60 18.11
CA LEU A 179 10.94 9.88 18.53
C LEU A 179 10.05 10.53 19.61
N ILE A 180 8.72 10.48 19.45
CA ILE A 180 7.76 10.98 20.46
C ILE A 180 7.91 10.22 21.77
N LYS A 181 8.05 8.88 21.70
CA LYS A 181 8.22 8.03 22.88
C LYS A 181 9.39 8.49 23.74
N TYR A 182 10.52 8.77 23.11
CA TYR A 182 11.77 9.15 23.78
C TYR A 182 11.94 10.66 23.94
N ASN A 183 10.89 11.46 23.69
CA ASN A 183 10.90 12.93 23.74
C ASN A 183 12.00 13.57 22.86
N ILE A 184 12.30 12.93 21.72
CA ILE A 184 13.26 13.44 20.73
C ILE A 184 12.52 14.36 19.74
N PRO A 185 13.05 15.57 19.44
CA PRO A 185 12.40 16.49 18.52
C PRO A 185 12.26 15.92 17.10
N ILE A 186 11.08 16.09 16.49
CA ILE A 186 10.78 15.66 15.13
C ILE A 186 11.17 16.77 14.14
N PRO A 187 11.99 16.48 13.12
CA PRO A 187 12.26 17.43 12.06
C PRO A 187 11.04 17.58 11.14
N LEU A 188 10.52 18.79 11.01
CA LEU A 188 9.39 19.09 10.14
C LEU A 188 9.83 19.93 8.94
N PRO A 189 9.99 19.33 7.75
CA PRO A 189 10.15 20.09 6.52
C PRO A 189 8.86 20.89 6.25
N ASN A 190 8.99 22.04 5.62
CA ASN A 190 7.86 22.96 5.36
C ASN A 190 7.04 23.30 6.61
N LYS A 191 7.67 23.33 7.79
CA LYS A 191 7.01 23.58 9.08
C LYS A 191 5.89 22.57 9.41
N GLY A 192 5.86 21.42 8.72
CA GLY A 192 4.80 20.42 8.84
C GLY A 192 3.46 20.82 8.22
N LYS A 193 3.45 21.82 7.34
CA LYS A 193 2.22 22.31 6.67
C LYS A 193 1.77 21.42 5.51
N GLN A 194 2.66 20.53 5.03
CA GLN A 194 2.30 19.62 3.94
C GLN A 194 1.14 18.73 4.34
N ILE A 195 0.16 18.65 3.45
CA ILE A 195 -1.04 17.81 3.62
C ILE A 195 -0.67 16.36 3.31
N ILE A 196 -0.94 15.48 4.26
CA ILE A 196 -0.65 14.04 4.14
C ILE A 196 -1.96 13.27 4.28
N GLN A 197 -2.14 12.32 3.37
CA GLN A 197 -3.26 11.40 3.40
C GLN A 197 -2.77 9.99 3.74
N PHE A 198 -3.57 9.29 4.52
CA PHE A 198 -3.39 7.90 4.93
C PHE A 198 -4.52 7.04 4.39
N VAL A 199 -4.35 5.73 4.48
CA VAL A 199 -5.43 4.75 4.38
C VAL A 199 -5.20 3.67 5.43
N ASP A 200 -6.24 3.32 6.18
CA ASP A 200 -6.16 2.20 7.11
C ASP A 200 -6.11 0.88 6.34
N VAL A 201 -5.31 -0.07 6.81
CA VAL A 201 -5.14 -1.38 6.15
C VAL A 201 -6.44 -2.17 6.10
N ALA A 202 -7.33 -2.02 7.10
CA ALA A 202 -8.62 -2.68 7.09
C ALA A 202 -9.55 -2.06 6.05
N ASP A 203 -9.58 -0.74 5.96
CA ASP A 203 -10.36 -0.02 4.94
C ASP A 203 -9.86 -0.30 3.53
N LEU A 204 -8.54 -0.35 3.33
CA LEU A 204 -7.97 -0.75 2.05
C LEU A 204 -8.36 -2.18 1.67
N ALA A 205 -8.30 -3.12 2.63
CA ALA A 205 -8.73 -4.49 2.38
C ALA A 205 -10.23 -4.58 2.05
N LYS A 206 -11.08 -3.85 2.77
CA LYS A 206 -12.52 -3.75 2.49
C LYS A 206 -12.79 -3.17 1.09
N LEU A 207 -12.06 -2.11 0.69
CA LEU A 207 -12.17 -1.51 -0.65
C LEU A 207 -11.81 -2.52 -1.74
N ILE A 208 -10.70 -3.25 -1.59
CA ILE A 208 -10.26 -4.28 -2.52
C ILE A 208 -11.34 -5.37 -2.68
N LEU A 209 -11.87 -5.88 -1.56
CA LEU A 209 -12.91 -6.90 -1.58
C LEU A 209 -14.23 -6.38 -2.15
N TYR A 210 -14.60 -5.13 -1.86
CA TYR A 210 -15.78 -4.49 -2.45
C TYR A 210 -15.67 -4.37 -3.97
N ILE A 211 -14.52 -3.90 -4.46
CA ILE A 211 -14.22 -3.79 -5.90
C ILE A 211 -14.24 -5.18 -6.56
N GLY A 212 -13.61 -6.18 -5.94
CA GLY A 212 -13.56 -7.55 -6.46
C GLY A 212 -14.93 -8.22 -6.52
N LYS A 213 -15.70 -8.15 -5.44
CA LYS A 213 -17.05 -8.73 -5.36
C LYS A 213 -18.01 -8.15 -6.41
N ASN A 214 -17.92 -6.84 -6.65
CA ASN A 214 -18.79 -6.13 -7.59
C ASN A 214 -18.16 -5.96 -8.97
N ARG A 215 -16.97 -6.53 -9.22
CA ARG A 215 -16.20 -6.44 -10.48
C ARG A 215 -16.09 -5.00 -10.99
N ILE A 216 -15.77 -4.06 -10.10
CA ILE A 216 -15.69 -2.64 -10.44
C ILE A 216 -14.34 -2.37 -11.11
N GLN A 217 -14.34 -2.21 -12.40
CA GLN A 217 -13.18 -2.00 -13.23
C GLN A 217 -12.53 -0.63 -13.07
N GLY A 218 -11.28 -0.52 -13.50
CA GLY A 218 -10.58 0.75 -13.62
C GLY A 218 -9.47 0.98 -12.60
N LYS A 219 -9.09 2.25 -12.45
CA LYS A 219 -7.98 2.67 -11.57
C LYS A 219 -8.54 3.41 -10.37
N TRP A 220 -8.23 2.93 -9.18
CA TRP A 220 -8.81 3.41 -7.93
C TRP A 220 -7.73 3.91 -6.98
N PRO A 221 -7.65 5.22 -6.74
CA PRO A 221 -6.86 5.75 -5.63
C PRO A 221 -7.50 5.32 -4.30
N ALA A 222 -6.68 5.03 -3.31
CA ALA A 222 -7.16 4.65 -2.00
C ALA A 222 -6.54 5.55 -0.92
N GLY A 223 -7.35 6.44 -0.36
CA GLY A 223 -6.98 7.38 0.69
C GLY A 223 -8.19 7.79 1.50
N ALA A 224 -8.03 7.87 2.82
CA ALA A 224 -9.09 8.25 3.72
C ALA A 224 -9.56 9.71 3.52
N SER A 225 -10.78 10.02 3.93
CA SER A 225 -11.35 11.37 3.88
C SER A 225 -10.60 12.35 4.80
N ASN A 226 -10.78 13.64 4.54
CA ASN A 226 -10.25 14.74 5.35
C ASN A 226 -8.72 14.72 5.53
N PRO A 227 -7.91 14.73 4.46
CA PRO A 227 -6.47 14.84 4.56
C PRO A 227 -6.09 16.16 5.25
N ARG A 228 -5.07 16.13 6.14
CA ARG A 228 -4.68 17.26 6.98
C ARG A 228 -3.17 17.51 6.95
N PRO A 229 -2.72 18.70 7.35
CA PRO A 229 -1.31 18.99 7.58
C PRO A 229 -0.66 18.02 8.57
N LEU A 230 0.58 17.60 8.30
CA LEU A 230 1.33 16.71 9.18
C LEU A 230 1.42 17.25 10.62
N ARG A 231 1.62 18.57 10.76
CA ARG A 231 1.69 19.21 12.08
C ARG A 231 0.44 18.98 12.90
N GLU A 232 -0.74 19.10 12.29
CA GLU A 232 -2.02 18.88 12.99
C GLU A 232 -2.15 17.43 13.49
N HIS A 233 -1.77 16.45 12.69
CA HIS A 233 -1.75 15.04 13.14
C HIS A 233 -0.85 14.85 14.37
N LEU A 234 0.32 15.49 14.40
CA LEU A 234 1.24 15.40 15.52
C LEU A 234 0.73 16.17 16.76
N ASP A 235 0.06 17.30 16.57
CA ASP A 235 -0.54 18.08 17.66
C ASP A 235 -1.69 17.30 18.30
N MET A 236 -2.58 16.73 17.50
CA MET A 236 -3.68 15.87 17.97
C MET A 236 -3.17 14.62 18.71
N LEU A 237 -2.10 14.00 18.20
CA LEU A 237 -1.47 12.87 18.90
C LEU A 237 -0.91 13.31 20.27
N GLY A 238 -0.27 14.48 20.34
CA GLY A 238 0.21 15.05 21.59
C GLY A 238 -0.91 15.24 22.61
N LEU A 239 -2.03 15.83 22.19
CA LEU A 239 -3.22 15.99 23.03
C LEU A 239 -3.77 14.63 23.51
N LYS A 240 -3.84 13.65 22.60
CA LYS A 240 -4.38 12.31 22.92
C LYS A 240 -3.50 11.51 23.88
N LEU A 241 -2.18 11.74 23.87
CA LEU A 241 -1.20 11.08 24.75
C LEU A 241 -0.91 11.88 26.03
N ASP A 242 -1.50 13.06 26.18
CA ASP A 242 -1.14 14.06 27.22
C ASP A 242 0.38 14.31 27.26
N LYS A 243 0.97 14.51 26.08
CA LYS A 243 2.40 14.73 25.90
C LYS A 243 2.68 15.90 24.97
N ARG A 244 3.70 16.68 25.30
CA ARG A 244 4.24 17.69 24.38
C ARG A 244 5.08 17.00 23.29
N VAL A 245 4.58 16.99 22.04
CA VAL A 245 5.37 16.53 20.90
C VAL A 245 6.36 17.61 20.49
N LEU A 246 7.65 17.35 20.73
CA LEU A 246 8.72 18.27 20.37
C LEU A 246 8.93 18.27 18.85
N LYS A 247 8.97 19.45 18.26
CA LYS A 247 9.10 19.65 16.81
C LYS A 247 10.04 20.78 16.50
N PHE A 248 10.87 20.65 15.47
CA PHE A 248 11.67 21.76 14.95
C PHE A 248 11.52 21.87 13.43
N ASN A 249 11.60 23.10 12.94
CA ASN A 249 11.46 23.33 11.49
C ASN A 249 12.81 23.12 10.81
N ILE A 250 12.78 22.42 9.68
CA ILE A 250 13.95 22.22 8.82
C ILE A 250 13.61 22.69 7.39
N ASN A 251 14.57 23.29 6.72
CA ASN A 251 14.39 23.63 5.31
C ASN A 251 14.24 22.35 4.49
N PRO A 252 13.24 22.26 3.57
CA PRO A 252 13.01 21.07 2.73
C PRO A 252 14.24 20.63 1.94
N THR A 253 15.05 21.56 1.45
CA THR A 253 16.27 21.24 0.72
C THR A 253 17.32 20.60 1.63
N ILE A 254 17.52 21.15 2.82
CA ILE A 254 18.43 20.60 3.85
C ILE A 254 17.96 19.22 4.28
N PHE A 255 16.65 19.04 4.52
CA PHE A 255 16.05 17.74 4.84
C PHE A 255 16.35 16.68 3.75
N LYS A 256 16.22 17.05 2.48
CA LYS A 256 16.54 16.18 1.35
C LYS A 256 18.03 15.85 1.26
N ILE A 257 18.91 16.83 1.49
CA ILE A 257 20.36 16.61 1.46
C ILE A 257 20.77 15.65 2.56
N ILE A 258 20.35 15.88 3.80
CA ILE A 258 20.63 15.01 4.94
C ILE A 258 20.10 13.59 4.67
N GLY A 259 18.87 13.49 4.15
CA GLY A 259 18.28 12.20 3.77
C GLY A 259 19.11 11.45 2.73
N ASN A 260 19.57 12.13 1.70
CA ASN A 260 20.41 11.52 0.67
C ASN A 260 21.77 11.05 1.22
N ILE A 261 22.36 11.80 2.15
CA ILE A 261 23.59 11.37 2.85
C ILE A 261 23.31 10.08 3.64
N PHE A 262 22.22 10.01 4.42
CA PHE A 262 21.87 8.81 5.17
C PHE A 262 21.59 7.60 4.28
N ILE A 263 20.98 7.79 3.11
CA ILE A 263 20.80 6.75 2.10
C ILE A 263 22.15 6.27 1.58
N SER A 264 23.04 7.19 1.20
CA SER A 264 24.37 6.86 0.65
C SER A 264 25.23 6.10 1.64
N LEU A 265 25.18 6.45 2.92
CA LEU A 265 25.89 5.80 4.00
C LEU A 265 25.20 4.51 4.49
N LYS A 266 24.05 4.13 3.90
CA LYS A 266 23.23 2.98 4.30
C LYS A 266 22.79 2.98 5.78
N ILE A 267 22.72 4.17 6.39
CA ILE A 267 22.29 4.37 7.79
C ILE A 267 20.77 4.18 7.94
N THR A 268 20.04 4.38 6.84
CA THR A 268 18.57 4.29 6.82
C THR A 268 18.09 3.33 5.74
N SER A 269 16.96 2.69 5.99
CA SER A 269 16.21 1.93 5.00
C SER A 269 15.25 2.79 4.16
N PHE A 270 15.24 4.11 4.35
CA PHE A 270 14.45 5.02 3.53
C PHE A 270 15.03 5.17 2.13
N THR A 271 14.14 5.50 1.20
CA THR A 271 14.49 5.73 -0.20
C THR A 271 14.47 7.22 -0.53
N LYS A 272 14.92 7.56 -1.73
CA LYS A 272 14.83 8.93 -2.25
C LYS A 272 13.40 9.46 -2.24
N TRP A 273 12.40 8.59 -2.39
CA TRP A 273 10.99 8.96 -2.29
C TRP A 273 10.64 9.57 -0.93
N HIS A 274 11.07 8.97 0.17
CA HIS A 274 10.78 9.45 1.51
C HIS A 274 11.27 10.87 1.77
N PHE A 275 12.47 11.21 1.28
CA PHE A 275 13.02 12.55 1.45
C PHE A 275 12.64 13.51 0.32
N GLY A 276 12.27 13.01 -0.84
CA GLY A 276 11.91 13.78 -2.02
C GLY A 276 10.44 14.17 -2.09
N ALA A 277 9.52 13.28 -1.69
CA ALA A 277 8.07 13.53 -1.73
C ALA A 277 7.51 14.06 -0.40
N PHE A 278 8.07 13.63 0.74
CA PHE A 278 7.53 13.92 2.07
C PHE A 278 7.36 15.42 2.40
N PRO A 279 8.19 16.37 1.91
CA PRO A 279 7.99 17.80 2.16
C PRO A 279 6.80 18.44 1.44
N TYR A 280 6.13 17.74 0.55
CA TYR A 280 5.10 18.29 -0.33
C TYR A 280 3.72 17.70 -0.03
N ASP A 281 2.69 18.48 -0.39
CA ASP A 281 1.31 18.01 -0.33
C ASP A 281 1.13 16.78 -1.20
N PHE A 282 0.42 15.78 -0.67
CA PHE A 282 0.06 14.63 -1.44
C PHE A 282 -1.21 13.96 -0.90
N TYR A 283 -2.31 14.21 -1.57
CA TYR A 283 -3.59 13.59 -1.28
C TYR A 283 -4.38 13.35 -2.57
N PHE A 284 -5.21 12.33 -2.53
CA PHE A 284 -6.22 12.08 -3.54
C PHE A 284 -7.50 12.83 -3.20
N ASP A 285 -8.29 13.12 -4.21
CA ASP A 285 -9.66 13.54 -4.01
C ASP A 285 -10.44 12.42 -3.29
N SER A 286 -10.99 12.72 -2.12
CA SER A 286 -11.70 11.75 -1.28
C SER A 286 -13.03 11.27 -1.89
N GLU A 287 -13.57 12.01 -2.87
CA GLU A 287 -14.74 11.61 -3.62
C GLU A 287 -14.43 10.53 -4.67
N TRP A 288 -13.17 10.34 -4.99
CA TRP A 288 -12.74 9.35 -5.97
C TRP A 288 -12.66 7.92 -5.39
N LYS A 289 -13.82 7.35 -5.14
CA LYS A 289 -14.03 5.99 -4.65
C LYS A 289 -15.29 5.41 -5.31
N PRO A 290 -15.51 4.09 -5.29
CA PRO A 290 -16.78 3.53 -5.73
C PRO A 290 -17.96 4.19 -5.00
N LYS A 291 -19.02 4.53 -5.72
CA LYS A 291 -20.13 5.38 -5.25
C LYS A 291 -20.70 4.95 -3.91
N ASP A 292 -20.89 3.66 -3.70
CA ASP A 292 -21.51 3.11 -2.50
C ASP A 292 -20.49 2.61 -1.45
N PHE A 293 -19.19 2.84 -1.68
CA PHE A 293 -18.15 2.49 -0.73
C PHE A 293 -17.88 3.63 0.25
N GLN A 294 -17.78 3.31 1.54
CA GLN A 294 -17.40 4.26 2.57
C GLN A 294 -16.21 3.73 3.36
N TYR A 295 -15.22 4.60 3.59
CA TYR A 295 -14.14 4.32 4.54
C TYR A 295 -14.71 4.39 5.96
N GLU A 296 -14.30 3.45 6.81
CA GLU A 296 -14.68 3.42 8.23
C GLU A 296 -13.94 4.50 9.01
N PHE A 297 -12.67 4.72 8.65
CA PHE A 297 -11.79 5.66 9.35
C PHE A 297 -11.47 6.89 8.49
N SER A 298 -11.58 8.07 9.11
CA SER A 298 -11.05 9.30 8.56
C SER A 298 -9.52 9.27 8.52
N ASN A 299 -8.91 10.24 7.86
CA ASN A 299 -7.46 10.39 7.81
C ASN A 299 -6.84 10.60 9.20
N GLU A 300 -7.53 11.34 10.06
CA GLU A 300 -7.15 11.58 11.45
C GLU A 300 -7.21 10.28 12.28
N GLU A 301 -8.34 9.59 12.26
CA GLU A 301 -8.53 8.34 13.00
C GLU A 301 -7.53 7.27 12.55
N THR A 302 -7.27 7.16 11.25
CA THR A 302 -6.25 6.25 10.69
C THR A 302 -4.88 6.50 11.31
N PHE A 303 -4.47 7.76 11.41
CA PHE A 303 -3.18 8.13 12.02
C PHE A 303 -3.17 7.85 13.52
N LEU A 304 -4.20 8.32 14.26
CA LEU A 304 -4.30 8.17 15.71
C LEU A 304 -4.38 6.71 16.13
N ASN A 305 -5.21 5.88 15.48
CA ASN A 305 -5.34 4.46 15.79
C ASN A 305 -4.01 3.71 15.62
N SER A 306 -3.28 4.03 14.55
CA SER A 306 -1.96 3.43 14.32
C SER A 306 -0.94 3.85 15.38
N ALA A 307 -0.95 5.14 15.78
CA ALA A 307 -0.09 5.66 16.82
C ALA A 307 -0.43 5.07 18.20
N LEU A 308 -1.69 5.12 18.62
CA LEU A 308 -2.13 4.59 19.91
C LEU A 308 -1.83 3.10 20.06
N THR A 309 -1.99 2.33 18.97
CA THR A 309 -1.59 0.91 18.96
C THR A 309 -0.08 0.73 19.16
N PHE A 310 0.75 1.64 18.67
CA PHE A 310 2.20 1.61 18.92
C PHE A 310 2.51 1.88 20.39
N PHE A 311 1.82 2.83 21.02
CA PHE A 311 2.05 3.19 22.42
C PHE A 311 1.44 2.20 23.41
N SER A 312 0.35 1.50 23.06
CA SER A 312 -0.32 0.52 23.95
C SER A 312 0.42 -0.81 24.08
N LYS A 313 1.38 -1.12 23.21
CA LYS A 313 2.16 -2.37 23.23
C LYS A 313 3.39 -2.33 24.16
N GLN A 314 3.42 -1.38 25.04
CA GLN A 314 4.52 -1.09 25.94
C GLN A 314 4.04 -1.02 27.37
#